data_cfd2604512f12bdbe9a06781d010d2e3
#
_entry.id   cfd2604512f12bdbe9a06781d010d2e3
#
_cell.length_a   1.000
_cell.length_b   1.000
_cell.length_c   1.000
_cell.angle_alpha   90.00
_cell.angle_beta   90.00
_cell.angle_gamma   90.00
#
_symmetry.space_group_name_H-M   'P 1'
#
loop_
_entity.id
_entity.type
_entity.pdbx_description
1 polymer ?
#
loop_
_entity_poly.entity_id
_entity_poly.type
_entity_poly.pdbx_seq_one_letter_code
_entity_poly.pdbx_strand_id
1 'polypeptide(L)'
;MDTTNVNLRRYLGPPLRKSFGEHFTDPALIEKATDLYRDSYAVKGSHECAAYPGAAEMLQRLKDAGLVLCTATSKPTQVVTPILEEKGLAGYFDFIGGASMDESRDTKTDVVRHVLAQPMMQGRRVLMVGDRNDDMRGAADCGLDAAGALYGYGSREELEPFHPVLLAESCASLADQILNGQA
;
A
#
# COMPACT_ATOMS: atom_id res chain seq x y z
N MET A 1 20.38 -3.66 20.00
CA MET A 1 19.39 -2.57 20.14
C MET A 1 18.26 -3.09 21.02
N ASP A 2 17.93 -2.43 22.12
CA ASP A 2 16.79 -2.82 22.95
C ASP A 2 15.51 -2.26 22.31
N THR A 3 14.60 -3.14 21.89
CA THR A 3 13.33 -2.79 21.25
C THR A 3 12.15 -2.89 22.20
N THR A 4 12.38 -3.14 23.48
CA THR A 4 11.32 -3.44 24.48
C THR A 4 10.31 -2.31 24.66
N ASN A 5 10.72 -1.05 24.38
CA ASN A 5 9.88 0.13 24.52
C ASN A 5 9.63 0.86 23.19
N VAL A 6 9.90 0.22 22.04
CA VAL A 6 9.72 0.83 20.73
C VAL A 6 8.36 0.43 20.14
N ASN A 7 7.54 1.43 19.77
CA ASN A 7 6.33 1.16 19.01
C ASN A 7 6.70 0.72 17.57
N LEU A 8 6.81 -0.59 17.36
CA LEU A 8 7.20 -1.15 16.07
C LEU A 8 6.17 -0.91 14.96
N ARG A 9 4.91 -0.58 15.30
CA ARG A 9 3.86 -0.29 14.31
C ARG A 9 4.20 0.93 13.43
N ARG A 10 4.99 1.89 13.95
CA ARG A 10 5.42 3.07 13.18
C ARG A 10 6.27 2.73 11.96
N TYR A 11 6.90 1.54 11.94
CA TYR A 11 7.72 1.07 10.81
C TYR A 11 6.94 0.24 9.78
N LEU A 12 5.64 0.03 10.00
CA LEU A 12 4.79 -0.64 9.02
C LEU A 12 4.28 0.40 8.00
N GLY A 13 4.67 0.24 6.75
CA GLY A 13 4.30 1.12 5.64
C GLY A 13 5.45 1.97 5.08
N PRO A 14 6.23 2.72 5.90
CA PRO A 14 7.33 3.54 5.38
C PRO A 14 8.40 2.71 4.65
N PRO A 15 9.14 3.33 3.67
CA PRO A 15 10.30 2.70 3.04
C PRO A 15 11.34 2.26 4.06
N LEU A 16 11.97 1.09 3.84
CA LEU A 16 12.93 0.48 4.78
C LEU A 16 14.09 1.42 5.12
N ARG A 17 14.68 2.07 4.11
CA ARG A 17 15.81 2.98 4.33
C ARG A 17 15.44 4.19 5.15
N LYS A 18 14.23 4.74 4.99
CA LYS A 18 13.71 5.81 5.85
C LYS A 18 13.65 5.33 7.31
N SER A 19 13.12 4.12 7.52
CA SER A 19 13.00 3.51 8.85
C SER A 19 14.38 3.22 9.46
N PHE A 20 15.32 2.67 8.70
CA PHE A 20 16.67 2.41 9.18
C PHE A 20 17.50 3.69 9.34
N GLY A 21 17.26 4.72 8.53
CA GLY A 21 17.88 6.04 8.64
C GLY A 21 17.55 6.77 9.95
N GLU A 22 16.50 6.39 10.67
CA GLU A 22 16.23 6.89 12.02
C GLU A 22 17.22 6.33 13.07
N HIS A 23 17.93 5.25 12.75
CA HIS A 23 18.82 4.51 13.68
C HIS A 23 20.27 4.50 13.26
N PHE A 24 20.55 4.65 11.97
CA PHE A 24 21.88 4.63 11.39
C PHE A 24 22.11 5.91 10.57
N THR A 25 23.28 6.51 10.73
CA THR A 25 23.69 7.68 9.93
C THR A 25 24.63 7.29 8.79
N ASP A 26 25.27 6.10 8.89
CA ASP A 26 26.13 5.56 7.85
C ASP A 26 25.29 4.91 6.74
N PRO A 27 25.36 5.40 5.49
CA PRO A 27 24.62 4.82 4.36
C PRO A 27 24.92 3.32 4.16
N ALA A 28 26.16 2.88 4.37
CA ALA A 28 26.53 1.48 4.20
C ALA A 28 25.84 0.57 5.23
N LEU A 29 25.60 1.05 6.46
CA LEU A 29 24.86 0.32 7.48
C LEU A 29 23.36 0.29 7.16
N ILE A 30 22.81 1.37 6.60
CA ILE A 30 21.40 1.40 6.16
C ILE A 30 21.16 0.38 5.06
N GLU A 31 22.07 0.32 4.05
CA GLU A 31 21.99 -0.67 2.98
C GLU A 31 22.06 -2.10 3.53
N LYS A 32 23.07 -2.39 4.34
CA LYS A 32 23.24 -3.70 4.94
C LYS A 32 22.02 -4.13 5.77
N ALA A 33 21.45 -3.22 6.54
CA ALA A 33 20.23 -3.49 7.31
C ALA A 33 19.03 -3.77 6.41
N THR A 34 18.92 -3.01 5.31
CA THR A 34 17.87 -3.19 4.29
C THR A 34 17.96 -4.56 3.63
N ASP A 35 19.17 -4.98 3.22
CA ASP A 35 19.39 -6.28 2.59
C ASP A 35 19.09 -7.44 3.56
N LEU A 36 19.61 -7.38 4.79
CA LEU A 36 19.31 -8.38 5.81
C LEU A 36 17.82 -8.50 6.12
N TYR A 37 17.10 -7.38 6.14
CA TYR A 37 15.65 -7.40 6.29
C TYR A 37 14.97 -8.08 5.09
N ARG A 38 15.36 -7.71 3.86
CA ARG A 38 14.81 -8.29 2.63
C ARG A 38 15.01 -9.81 2.56
N ASP A 39 16.21 -10.27 2.87
CA ASP A 39 16.55 -11.71 2.93
C ASP A 39 15.68 -12.44 3.96
N SER A 40 15.58 -11.91 5.17
CA SER A 40 14.73 -12.47 6.22
C SER A 40 13.25 -12.44 5.85
N TYR A 41 12.79 -11.34 5.23
CA TYR A 41 11.40 -11.19 4.80
C TYR A 41 11.03 -12.17 3.68
N ALA A 42 11.92 -12.39 2.72
CA ALA A 42 11.69 -13.33 1.62
C ALA A 42 11.50 -14.78 2.11
N VAL A 43 12.26 -15.18 3.16
CA VAL A 43 12.20 -16.54 3.70
C VAL A 43 11.01 -16.76 4.64
N LYS A 44 10.62 -15.74 5.41
CA LYS A 44 9.65 -15.89 6.49
C LYS A 44 8.50 -14.89 6.42
N GLY A 45 8.80 -13.61 6.46
CA GLY A 45 7.80 -12.56 6.63
C GLY A 45 6.77 -12.48 5.49
N SER A 46 7.15 -12.84 4.25
CA SER A 46 6.25 -12.86 3.11
C SER A 46 5.12 -13.90 3.26
N HIS A 47 5.38 -14.98 3.97
CA HIS A 47 4.42 -16.07 4.22
C HIS A 47 3.56 -15.84 5.47
N GLU A 48 4.03 -15.02 6.41
CA GLU A 48 3.34 -14.75 7.68
C GLU A 48 2.20 -13.72 7.55
N CYS A 49 2.00 -13.10 6.39
CA CYS A 49 0.90 -12.18 6.17
C CYS A 49 -0.38 -12.91 5.75
N ALA A 50 -1.53 -12.35 6.11
CA ALA A 50 -2.84 -12.81 5.69
C ALA A 50 -3.61 -11.67 5.01
N ALA A 51 -4.53 -12.01 4.11
CA ALA A 51 -5.50 -11.06 3.60
C ALA A 51 -6.47 -10.63 4.72
N TYR A 52 -6.92 -9.38 4.68
CA TYR A 52 -8.00 -8.95 5.57
C TYR A 52 -9.28 -9.73 5.30
N PRO A 53 -10.11 -9.99 6.33
CA PRO A 53 -11.40 -10.63 6.13
C PRO A 53 -12.24 -9.91 5.07
N GLY A 54 -12.77 -10.66 4.11
CA GLY A 54 -13.58 -10.13 3.02
C GLY A 54 -12.81 -9.44 1.89
N ALA A 55 -11.46 -9.46 1.89
CA ALA A 55 -10.67 -8.79 0.85
C ALA A 55 -10.93 -9.34 -0.55
N ALA A 56 -10.95 -10.66 -0.72
CA ALA A 56 -11.22 -11.29 -2.01
C ALA A 56 -12.63 -10.98 -2.50
N GLU A 57 -13.64 -11.03 -1.60
CA GLU A 57 -15.02 -10.70 -1.93
C GLU A 57 -15.17 -9.23 -2.35
N MET A 58 -14.54 -8.31 -1.61
CA MET A 58 -14.50 -6.90 -1.96
C MET A 58 -13.93 -6.69 -3.37
N LEU A 59 -12.76 -7.27 -3.65
CA LEU A 59 -12.09 -7.15 -4.95
C LEU A 59 -12.96 -7.72 -6.07
N GLN A 60 -13.60 -8.88 -5.85
CA GLN A 60 -14.52 -9.48 -6.82
C GLN A 60 -15.70 -8.55 -7.13
N ARG A 61 -16.35 -8.01 -6.12
CA ARG A 61 -17.49 -7.08 -6.29
C ARG A 61 -17.11 -5.84 -7.10
N LEU A 62 -15.92 -5.27 -6.82
CA LEU A 62 -15.40 -4.13 -7.57
C LEU A 62 -15.09 -4.49 -9.03
N LYS A 63 -14.54 -5.68 -9.29
CA LYS A 63 -14.30 -6.18 -10.65
C LYS A 63 -15.60 -6.42 -11.39
N ASP A 64 -16.61 -7.03 -10.75
CA ASP A 64 -17.93 -7.30 -11.34
C ASP A 64 -18.67 -6.01 -11.73
N ALA A 65 -18.39 -4.92 -11.01
CA ALA A 65 -18.87 -3.57 -11.35
C ALA A 65 -18.07 -2.89 -12.49
N GLY A 66 -17.08 -3.56 -13.08
CA GLY A 66 -16.29 -3.06 -14.20
C GLY A 66 -15.16 -2.08 -13.81
N LEU A 67 -14.78 -2.02 -12.53
CA LEU A 67 -13.69 -1.16 -12.09
C LEU A 67 -12.34 -1.77 -12.48
N VAL A 68 -11.39 -0.91 -12.85
CA VAL A 68 -9.98 -1.27 -13.03
C VAL A 68 -9.30 -1.22 -11.68
N LEU A 69 -8.70 -2.32 -11.27
CA LEU A 69 -8.03 -2.45 -9.98
C LEU A 69 -6.51 -2.52 -10.16
N CYS A 70 -5.81 -1.64 -9.46
CA CYS A 70 -4.35 -1.61 -9.47
C CYS A 70 -3.82 -1.56 -8.04
N THR A 71 -2.66 -2.15 -7.80
CA THR A 71 -1.95 -1.89 -6.54
C THR A 71 -1.02 -0.69 -6.68
N ALA A 72 -0.80 0.05 -5.58
CA ALA A 72 0.19 1.12 -5.47
C ALA A 72 0.90 0.99 -4.12
N THR A 73 1.75 -0.04 -3.97
CA THR A 73 2.37 -0.38 -2.69
C THR A 73 3.83 0.08 -2.59
N SER A 74 4.26 0.43 -1.37
CA SER A 74 5.67 0.69 -1.05
C SER A 74 6.54 -0.58 -1.05
N LYS A 75 5.94 -1.78 -1.15
CA LYS A 75 6.72 -2.99 -1.42
C LYS A 75 7.19 -3.00 -2.88
N PRO A 76 8.41 -3.43 -3.18
CA PRO A 76 8.82 -3.66 -4.56
C PRO A 76 7.89 -4.61 -5.29
N THR A 77 7.62 -4.35 -6.58
CA THR A 77 6.72 -5.16 -7.40
C THR A 77 7.13 -6.64 -7.38
N GLN A 78 8.42 -6.93 -7.45
CA GLN A 78 8.97 -8.30 -7.40
C GLN A 78 8.71 -9.01 -6.07
N VAL A 79 8.50 -8.26 -4.98
CA VAL A 79 8.20 -8.80 -3.66
C VAL A 79 6.70 -8.99 -3.46
N VAL A 80 5.89 -8.03 -3.88
CA VAL A 80 4.44 -8.08 -3.64
C VAL A 80 3.72 -9.06 -4.57
N THR A 81 4.19 -9.24 -5.81
CA THR A 81 3.53 -10.12 -6.80
C THR A 81 3.40 -11.57 -6.29
N PRO A 82 4.48 -12.26 -5.89
CA PRO A 82 4.36 -13.63 -5.38
C PRO A 82 3.51 -13.74 -4.10
N ILE A 83 3.48 -12.69 -3.25
CA ILE A 83 2.61 -12.66 -2.07
C ILE A 83 1.14 -12.66 -2.50
N LEU A 84 0.77 -11.80 -3.45
CA LEU A 84 -0.61 -11.73 -3.97
C LEU A 84 -1.02 -13.03 -4.67
N GLU A 85 -0.10 -13.67 -5.39
CA GLU A 85 -0.30 -14.98 -6.00
C GLU A 85 -0.56 -16.06 -4.95
N GLU A 86 0.29 -16.16 -3.93
CA GLU A 86 0.15 -17.12 -2.83
C GLU A 86 -1.17 -16.95 -2.07
N LYS A 87 -1.63 -15.69 -1.89
CA LYS A 87 -2.90 -15.40 -1.23
C LYS A 87 -4.12 -15.47 -2.15
N GLY A 88 -3.94 -15.82 -3.43
CA GLY A 88 -5.03 -15.92 -4.41
C GLY A 88 -5.65 -14.57 -4.80
N LEU A 89 -4.92 -13.47 -4.61
CA LEU A 89 -5.41 -12.13 -4.86
C LEU A 89 -4.90 -11.50 -6.15
N ALA A 90 -3.81 -12.01 -6.74
CA ALA A 90 -3.17 -11.41 -7.92
C ALA A 90 -4.12 -11.26 -9.11
N GLY A 91 -5.00 -12.24 -9.33
CA GLY A 91 -5.95 -12.29 -10.46
C GLY A 91 -7.03 -11.20 -10.46
N TYR A 92 -7.22 -10.50 -9.34
CA TYR A 92 -8.16 -9.36 -9.27
C TYR A 92 -7.58 -8.07 -9.83
N PHE A 93 -6.25 -7.95 -9.89
CA PHE A 93 -5.60 -6.71 -10.29
C PHE A 93 -5.26 -6.71 -11.78
N ASP A 94 -5.65 -5.64 -12.47
CA ASP A 94 -5.31 -5.37 -13.86
C ASP A 94 -3.84 -4.93 -13.99
N PHE A 95 -3.28 -4.38 -12.90
CA PHE A 95 -1.88 -4.02 -12.81
C PHE A 95 -1.38 -4.10 -11.37
N ILE A 96 -0.25 -4.77 -11.17
CA ILE A 96 0.43 -4.82 -9.87
C ILE A 96 1.58 -3.82 -9.87
N GLY A 97 1.30 -2.61 -9.34
CA GLY A 97 2.27 -1.54 -9.17
C GLY A 97 2.84 -1.53 -7.75
N GLY A 98 4.15 -1.40 -7.66
CA GLY A 98 4.89 -1.29 -6.40
C GLY A 98 6.14 -0.45 -6.55
N ALA A 99 6.90 -0.25 -5.47
CA ALA A 99 8.22 0.36 -5.53
C ALA A 99 9.16 -0.41 -6.46
N SER A 100 10.30 0.16 -6.80
CA SER A 100 11.36 -0.52 -7.55
C SER A 100 12.44 -1.05 -6.60
N MET A 101 13.18 -2.08 -7.03
CA MET A 101 14.30 -2.61 -6.24
C MET A 101 15.51 -1.67 -6.26
N ASP A 102 15.66 -0.90 -7.34
CA ASP A 102 16.75 0.05 -7.59
C ASP A 102 16.47 1.47 -7.04
N GLU A 103 15.32 1.65 -6.37
CA GLU A 103 14.88 2.91 -5.75
C GLU A 103 14.57 4.07 -6.71
N SER A 104 14.60 3.84 -8.00
CA SER A 104 14.15 4.85 -8.97
C SER A 104 12.66 5.23 -8.78
N ARG A 105 11.92 4.41 -8.01
CA ARG A 105 10.53 4.60 -7.61
C ARG A 105 10.37 4.14 -6.16
N ASP A 106 10.66 5.03 -5.20
CA ASP A 106 10.71 4.68 -3.76
C ASP A 106 9.62 5.37 -2.93
N THR A 107 9.17 6.56 -3.34
CA THR A 107 8.08 7.24 -2.63
C THR A 107 6.71 6.74 -3.06
N LYS A 108 5.71 6.87 -2.18
CA LYS A 108 4.31 6.56 -2.53
C LYS A 108 3.86 7.35 -3.76
N THR A 109 4.23 8.62 -3.84
CA THR A 109 3.91 9.50 -4.97
C THR A 109 4.47 8.97 -6.29
N ASP A 110 5.71 8.46 -6.32
CA ASP A 110 6.32 7.89 -7.52
C ASP A 110 5.64 6.60 -7.95
N VAL A 111 5.26 5.77 -6.97
CA VAL A 111 4.50 4.54 -7.25
C VAL A 111 3.12 4.88 -7.83
N VAL A 112 2.40 5.84 -7.26
CA VAL A 112 1.10 6.29 -7.79
C VAL A 112 1.24 6.83 -9.20
N ARG A 113 2.22 7.71 -9.45
CA ARG A 113 2.50 8.23 -10.81
C ARG A 113 2.80 7.12 -11.81
N HIS A 114 3.56 6.10 -11.40
CA HIS A 114 3.84 4.94 -12.23
C HIS A 114 2.58 4.16 -12.59
N VAL A 115 1.66 3.97 -11.66
CA VAL A 115 0.37 3.33 -11.91
C VAL A 115 -0.48 4.18 -12.84
N LEU A 116 -0.56 5.50 -12.60
CA LEU A 116 -1.34 6.43 -13.45
C LEU A 116 -0.82 6.51 -14.89
N ALA A 117 0.46 6.24 -15.11
CA ALA A 117 1.06 6.22 -16.45
C ALA A 117 0.67 4.98 -17.28
N GLN A 118 0.02 3.97 -16.68
CA GLN A 118 -0.39 2.77 -17.42
C GLN A 118 -1.52 3.08 -18.40
N PRO A 119 -1.53 2.46 -19.61
CA PRO A 119 -2.53 2.75 -20.64
C PRO A 119 -3.97 2.59 -20.18
N MET A 120 -4.25 1.58 -19.32
CA MET A 120 -5.59 1.34 -18.79
C MET A 120 -6.10 2.44 -17.86
N MET A 121 -5.24 3.33 -17.37
CA MET A 121 -5.60 4.42 -16.46
C MET A 121 -5.99 5.71 -17.19
N GLN A 122 -5.72 5.82 -18.50
CA GLN A 122 -5.93 7.04 -19.25
C GLN A 122 -7.40 7.45 -19.30
N GLY A 123 -7.69 8.70 -18.94
CA GLY A 123 -9.03 9.27 -18.97
C GLY A 123 -9.99 8.75 -17.87
N ARG A 124 -9.48 8.00 -16.89
CA ARG A 124 -10.30 7.49 -15.79
C ARG A 124 -10.26 8.43 -14.59
N ARG A 125 -11.40 8.50 -13.90
CA ARG A 125 -11.42 8.97 -12.51
C ARG A 125 -10.79 7.89 -11.63
N VAL A 126 -9.88 8.26 -10.75
CA VAL A 126 -9.11 7.34 -9.92
C VAL A 126 -9.32 7.66 -8.45
N LEU A 127 -9.56 6.64 -7.65
CA LEU A 127 -9.63 6.70 -6.20
C LEU A 127 -8.44 5.95 -5.62
N MET A 128 -7.61 6.62 -4.83
CA MET A 128 -6.56 5.96 -4.05
C MET A 128 -7.16 5.42 -2.75
N VAL A 129 -6.97 4.13 -2.50
CA VAL A 129 -7.35 3.50 -1.23
C VAL A 129 -6.09 3.19 -0.44
N GLY A 130 -6.02 3.63 0.81
CA GLY A 130 -4.87 3.38 1.66
C GLY A 130 -5.20 3.45 3.14
N ASP A 131 -4.28 2.97 3.96
CA ASP A 131 -4.43 2.88 5.40
C ASP A 131 -3.41 3.71 6.18
N ARG A 132 -2.53 4.44 5.47
CA ARG A 132 -1.50 5.28 6.09
C ARG A 132 -1.51 6.70 5.51
N ASN A 133 -0.94 7.61 6.29
CA ASN A 133 -0.75 9.01 5.87
C ASN A 133 0.08 9.14 4.58
N ASP A 134 1.04 8.24 4.33
CA ASP A 134 1.82 8.24 3.08
C ASP A 134 0.93 7.92 1.86
N ASP A 135 -0.12 7.09 2.01
CA ASP A 135 -1.11 6.83 0.95
C ASP A 135 -1.93 8.08 0.63
N MET A 136 -2.42 8.73 1.67
CA MET A 136 -3.20 9.97 1.55
C MET A 136 -2.37 11.08 0.91
N ARG A 137 -1.10 11.22 1.32
CA ARG A 137 -0.16 12.18 0.73
C ARG A 137 0.13 11.86 -0.72
N GLY A 138 0.40 10.59 -1.05
CA GLY A 138 0.63 10.16 -2.42
C GLY A 138 -0.55 10.45 -3.35
N ALA A 139 -1.79 10.30 -2.85
CA ALA A 139 -3.00 10.68 -3.56
C ALA A 139 -3.05 12.19 -3.80
N ALA A 140 -2.89 13.00 -2.75
CA ALA A 140 -2.92 14.46 -2.81
C ALA A 140 -1.86 15.03 -3.77
N ASP A 141 -0.63 14.51 -3.72
CA ASP A 141 0.48 14.91 -4.61
C ASP A 141 0.21 14.59 -6.09
N CYS A 142 -0.70 13.65 -6.35
CA CYS A 142 -1.12 13.26 -7.69
C CYS A 142 -2.49 13.84 -8.09
N GLY A 143 -3.12 14.65 -7.24
CA GLY A 143 -4.42 15.26 -7.50
C GLY A 143 -5.58 14.25 -7.51
N LEU A 144 -5.47 13.17 -6.73
CA LEU A 144 -6.47 12.11 -6.64
C LEU A 144 -7.34 12.28 -5.39
N ASP A 145 -8.60 11.84 -5.50
CA ASP A 145 -9.40 11.54 -4.32
C ASP A 145 -8.81 10.35 -3.56
N ALA A 146 -8.94 10.37 -2.23
CA ALA A 146 -8.45 9.30 -1.36
C ALA A 146 -9.56 8.70 -0.49
N ALA A 147 -9.48 7.40 -0.26
CA ALA A 147 -10.31 6.65 0.69
C ALA A 147 -9.42 6.04 1.78
N GLY A 148 -9.82 6.18 3.04
CA GLY A 148 -9.10 5.64 4.17
C GLY A 148 -9.64 4.28 4.62
N ALA A 149 -8.75 3.29 4.73
CA ALA A 149 -9.04 1.94 5.22
C ALA A 149 -8.71 1.84 6.72
N LEU A 150 -9.70 2.05 7.59
CA LEU A 150 -9.55 2.03 9.06
C LEU A 150 -9.32 0.62 9.65
N TYR A 151 -9.51 -0.41 8.83
CA TYR A 151 -9.19 -1.78 9.19
C TYR A 151 -7.69 -2.11 8.99
N GLY A 152 -6.90 -1.17 8.48
CA GLY A 152 -5.46 -1.29 8.30
C GLY A 152 -4.66 -0.90 9.56
N TYR A 153 -3.47 -0.33 9.35
CA TYR A 153 -2.55 0.04 10.43
C TYR A 153 -2.73 1.48 10.91
N GLY A 154 -3.23 2.38 10.06
CA GLY A 154 -3.47 3.78 10.39
C GLY A 154 -4.74 3.97 11.20
N SER A 155 -4.77 5.03 12.00
CA SER A 155 -5.94 5.43 12.75
C SER A 155 -6.74 6.52 12.01
N ARG A 156 -7.97 6.74 12.48
CA ARG A 156 -8.81 7.84 12.00
C ARG A 156 -8.10 9.20 12.14
N GLU A 157 -7.44 9.43 13.27
CA GLU A 157 -6.69 10.64 13.56
C GLU A 157 -5.48 10.84 12.62
N GLU A 158 -4.92 9.75 12.11
CA GLU A 158 -3.84 9.79 11.10
C GLU A 158 -4.38 10.16 9.71
N LEU A 159 -5.57 9.70 9.33
CA LEU A 159 -6.10 9.82 7.98
C LEU A 159 -7.01 11.05 7.77
N GLU A 160 -7.85 11.42 8.74
CA GLU A 160 -8.80 12.53 8.63
C GLU A 160 -8.17 13.89 8.24
N PRO A 161 -6.94 14.27 8.69
CA PRO A 161 -6.31 15.52 8.28
C PRO A 161 -6.08 15.66 6.76
N PHE A 162 -6.14 14.56 6.01
CA PHE A 162 -6.02 14.56 4.54
C PHE A 162 -7.38 14.66 3.84
N HIS A 163 -8.48 14.78 4.58
CA HIS A 163 -9.83 14.90 4.05
C HIS A 163 -10.21 13.81 3.04
N PRO A 164 -10.04 12.51 3.37
CA PRO A 164 -10.45 11.43 2.47
C PRO A 164 -11.95 11.53 2.17
N VAL A 165 -12.35 11.22 0.95
CA VAL A 165 -13.76 11.28 0.51
C VAL A 165 -14.62 10.25 1.22
N LEU A 166 -14.02 9.17 1.74
CA LEU A 166 -14.66 8.19 2.61
C LEU A 166 -13.65 7.54 3.56
N LEU A 167 -14.16 6.99 4.67
CA LEU A 167 -13.44 6.16 5.62
C LEU A 167 -14.22 4.87 5.82
N ALA A 168 -13.57 3.73 5.64
CA ALA A 168 -14.19 2.41 5.72
C ALA A 168 -13.63 1.57 6.87
N GLU A 169 -14.51 0.99 7.66
CA GLU A 169 -14.17 0.15 8.83
C GLU A 169 -13.90 -1.32 8.46
N SER A 170 -14.19 -1.71 7.20
CA SER A 170 -13.98 -3.07 6.71
C SER A 170 -13.89 -3.10 5.18
N CYS A 171 -13.39 -4.21 4.61
CA CYS A 171 -13.42 -4.46 3.17
C CYS A 171 -14.85 -4.39 2.60
N ALA A 172 -15.83 -4.96 3.30
CA ALA A 172 -17.22 -4.93 2.88
C ALA A 172 -17.76 -3.49 2.82
N SER A 173 -17.52 -2.70 3.89
CA SER A 173 -17.93 -1.29 3.95
C SER A 173 -17.27 -0.46 2.86
N LEU A 174 -15.99 -0.72 2.54
CA LEU A 174 -15.29 -0.03 1.45
C LEU A 174 -15.97 -0.29 0.10
N ALA A 175 -16.25 -1.56 -0.21
CA ALA A 175 -16.95 -1.92 -1.44
C ALA A 175 -18.33 -1.26 -1.52
N ASP A 176 -19.11 -1.29 -0.43
CA ASP A 176 -20.45 -0.71 -0.38
C ASP A 176 -20.41 0.80 -0.66
N GLN A 177 -19.50 1.53 -0.03
CA GLN A 177 -19.38 2.98 -0.20
C GLN A 177 -18.93 3.36 -1.63
N ILE A 178 -17.97 2.64 -2.21
CA ILE A 178 -17.51 2.87 -3.59
C ILE A 178 -18.67 2.59 -4.59
N LEU A 179 -19.31 1.45 -4.46
CA LEU A 179 -20.35 1.01 -5.40
C LEU A 179 -21.64 1.83 -5.29
N ASN A 180 -21.92 2.41 -4.14
CA ASN A 180 -23.06 3.33 -3.95
C ASN A 180 -22.76 4.78 -4.38
N GLY A 181 -21.60 5.04 -4.98
CA GLY A 181 -21.24 6.35 -5.50
C GLY A 181 -20.91 7.38 -4.42
N GLN A 182 -20.45 6.93 -3.26
CA GLN A 182 -19.98 7.81 -2.17
C GLN A 182 -18.51 8.24 -2.35
N ALA A 183 -17.86 7.78 -3.42
CA ALA A 183 -16.47 8.08 -3.77
C ALA A 183 -16.35 8.83 -5.11
#